data_be91026e1b47518895aabf74d1e5f3de
#
_entry.id   be91026e1b47518895aabf74d1e5f3de
#
_cell.length_a   1.000
_cell.length_b   1.000
_cell.length_c   1.000
_cell.angle_alpha   90.00
_cell.angle_beta   90.00
_cell.angle_gamma   90.00
#
_symmetry.space_group_name_H-M   'P 1'
#
loop_
_entity.id
_entity.type
_entity.pdbx_description
1 polymer ?
#
loop_
_entity_poly.entity_id
_entity_poly.type
_entity_poly.pdbx_seq_one_letter_code
_entity_poly.pdbx_strand_id
1 'polypeptide(L)'
;TAFEAAVQAVNCAHVEATGAVNGVGLVKLMGRDSGFIACYAALAGSNVDFVLIPEVAFELEGDGGLLECLRHRLMKRGSAVVVVAEGAGQHLMQSDDATDASGNKRYGDIGQYLKERINAFFKQRRTEVNLKYIDPSYIVRSVPANAQDNVYCSRLAQSAVHAGMAGKTGMLVGRWHGSFIHLPLQLVTQGRRKVDPTQELWHSVLQCTGQPSMMR
;
A
#
# COMPACT_ATOMS: atom_id res chain seq x y z
N THR A 1 -9.47 -2.54 -10.65
CA THR A 1 -8.24 -2.70 -11.48
C THR A 1 -6.98 -2.64 -10.66
N ALA A 2 -6.67 -1.52 -9.99
CA ALA A 2 -5.42 -1.36 -9.24
C ALA A 2 -5.25 -2.42 -8.14
N PHE A 3 -6.30 -2.76 -7.40
CA PHE A 3 -6.26 -3.80 -6.37
C PHE A 3 -5.97 -5.18 -6.96
N GLU A 4 -6.56 -5.51 -8.09
CA GLU A 4 -6.34 -6.78 -8.80
C GLU A 4 -4.87 -6.93 -9.24
N ALA A 5 -4.31 -5.89 -9.88
CA ALA A 5 -2.90 -5.87 -10.26
C ALA A 5 -1.95 -5.96 -9.05
N ALA A 6 -2.29 -5.27 -7.95
CA ALA A 6 -1.53 -5.35 -6.70
C ALA A 6 -1.57 -6.75 -6.08
N VAL A 7 -2.73 -7.41 -6.07
CA VAL A 7 -2.90 -8.79 -5.58
C VAL A 7 -2.04 -9.78 -6.39
N GLN A 8 -1.93 -9.61 -7.70
CA GLN A 8 -1.06 -10.45 -8.52
C GLN A 8 0.40 -10.35 -8.07
N ALA A 9 0.90 -9.14 -7.81
CA ALA A 9 2.27 -8.95 -7.30
C ALA A 9 2.46 -9.56 -5.90
N VAL A 10 1.46 -9.43 -5.01
CA VAL A 10 1.47 -10.05 -3.69
C VAL A 10 1.51 -11.58 -3.79
N ASN A 11 0.72 -12.17 -4.67
CA ASN A 11 0.71 -13.62 -4.90
C ASN A 11 2.06 -14.12 -5.45
N CYS A 12 2.68 -13.39 -6.38
CA CYS A 12 4.03 -13.71 -6.86
C CYS A 12 5.05 -13.69 -5.70
N ALA A 13 4.98 -12.66 -4.86
CA ALA A 13 5.86 -12.56 -3.69
C ALA A 13 5.65 -13.70 -2.70
N HIS A 14 4.39 -14.13 -2.49
CA HIS A 14 4.06 -15.25 -1.63
C HIS A 14 4.63 -16.58 -2.16
N VAL A 15 4.45 -16.85 -3.46
CA VAL A 15 4.98 -18.09 -4.09
C VAL A 15 6.50 -18.13 -3.99
N GLU A 16 7.19 -17.03 -4.29
CA GLU A 16 8.65 -16.92 -4.15
C GLU A 16 9.10 -17.10 -2.70
N ALA A 17 8.40 -16.50 -1.75
CA ALA A 17 8.75 -16.63 -0.33
C ALA A 17 8.56 -18.05 0.20
N THR A 18 7.49 -18.73 -0.18
CA THR A 18 7.21 -20.11 0.26
C THR A 18 8.13 -21.14 -0.40
N GLY A 19 8.69 -20.83 -1.56
CA GLY A 19 9.65 -21.69 -2.27
C GLY A 19 11.09 -21.63 -1.74
N ALA A 20 11.38 -20.78 -0.77
CA ALA A 20 12.73 -20.55 -0.26
C ALA A 20 12.82 -20.71 1.27
N VAL A 21 13.99 -21.12 1.76
CA VAL A 21 14.26 -21.19 3.21
C VAL A 21 14.25 -19.78 3.79
N ASN A 22 13.46 -19.56 4.84
CA ASN A 22 13.23 -18.25 5.45
C ASN A 22 12.93 -17.18 4.39
N GLY A 23 12.06 -17.51 3.44
CA GLY A 23 11.72 -16.63 2.34
C GLY A 23 10.92 -15.41 2.79
N VAL A 24 11.30 -14.24 2.31
CA VAL A 24 10.58 -12.98 2.55
C VAL A 24 10.21 -12.35 1.22
N GLY A 25 8.91 -12.22 0.98
CA GLY A 25 8.37 -11.41 -0.11
C GLY A 25 8.12 -9.98 0.37
N LEU A 26 8.84 -9.01 -0.16
CA LEU A 26 8.63 -7.59 0.14
C LEU A 26 8.03 -6.90 -1.09
N VAL A 27 6.81 -6.41 -0.96
CA VAL A 27 6.08 -5.73 -2.04
C VAL A 27 5.84 -4.28 -1.67
N LYS A 28 6.41 -3.35 -2.46
CA LYS A 28 6.13 -1.93 -2.32
C LYS A 28 4.97 -1.56 -3.26
N LEU A 29 3.88 -1.07 -2.69
CA LEU A 29 2.71 -0.63 -3.44
C LEU A 29 2.60 0.90 -3.45
N MET A 30 1.90 1.42 -4.43
CA MET A 30 1.51 2.83 -4.46
C MET A 30 0.68 3.16 -3.22
N GLY A 31 0.83 4.37 -2.72
CA GLY A 31 0.14 4.84 -1.52
C GLY A 31 0.96 5.90 -0.81
N ARG A 32 1.05 7.07 -1.45
CA ARG A 32 1.88 8.19 -0.96
C ARG A 32 1.38 8.75 0.37
N ASP A 33 0.08 9.04 0.43
CA ASP A 33 -0.57 9.68 1.57
C ASP A 33 -1.60 8.77 2.25
N SER A 34 -1.87 7.61 1.66
CA SER A 34 -2.88 6.67 2.17
C SER A 34 -2.58 5.23 1.80
N GLY A 35 -2.91 4.32 2.70
CA GLY A 35 -2.63 2.89 2.60
C GLY A 35 -3.73 2.05 1.96
N PHE A 36 -4.73 2.62 1.28
CA PHE A 36 -5.88 1.87 0.75
C PHE A 36 -5.48 0.70 -0.14
N ILE A 37 -4.55 0.91 -1.10
CA ILE A 37 -4.14 -0.15 -2.04
C ILE A 37 -3.48 -1.30 -1.28
N ALA A 38 -2.61 -0.99 -0.31
CA ALA A 38 -1.95 -2.00 0.51
C ALA A 38 -2.96 -2.80 1.36
N CYS A 39 -3.91 -2.12 2.01
CA CYS A 39 -4.96 -2.77 2.80
C CYS A 39 -5.83 -3.70 1.95
N TYR A 40 -6.35 -3.21 0.82
CA TYR A 40 -7.22 -4.02 -0.04
C TYR A 40 -6.46 -5.17 -0.73
N ALA A 41 -5.20 -4.97 -1.12
CA ALA A 41 -4.38 -6.04 -1.69
C ALA A 41 -4.12 -7.14 -0.66
N ALA A 42 -3.87 -6.80 0.59
CA ALA A 42 -3.69 -7.76 1.67
C ALA A 42 -4.96 -8.56 1.96
N LEU A 43 -6.11 -7.89 2.05
CA LEU A 43 -7.39 -8.56 2.31
C LEU A 43 -7.82 -9.46 1.15
N ALA A 44 -7.63 -9.02 -0.09
CA ALA A 44 -8.01 -9.81 -1.26
C ALA A 44 -7.06 -10.98 -1.53
N GLY A 45 -5.77 -10.85 -1.21
CA GLY A 45 -4.77 -11.91 -1.40
C GLY A 45 -4.73 -12.93 -0.26
N SER A 46 -5.09 -12.55 0.97
CA SER A 46 -5.08 -13.36 2.21
C SER A 46 -3.74 -14.06 2.53
N ASN A 47 -2.65 -13.66 1.86
CA ASN A 47 -1.32 -14.26 1.96
C ASN A 47 -0.26 -13.26 2.47
N VAL A 48 -0.70 -12.21 3.16
CA VAL A 48 0.17 -11.16 3.68
C VAL A 48 0.31 -11.32 5.19
N ASP A 49 1.51 -11.18 5.69
CA ASP A 49 1.83 -11.26 7.12
C ASP A 49 1.98 -9.89 7.77
N PHE A 50 2.42 -8.89 7.01
CA PHE A 50 2.58 -7.51 7.50
C PHE A 50 2.15 -6.49 6.45
N VAL A 51 1.36 -5.53 6.87
CA VAL A 51 0.93 -4.37 6.05
C VAL A 51 1.40 -3.10 6.74
N LEU A 52 2.19 -2.30 6.03
CA LEU A 52 2.74 -1.04 6.51
C LEU A 52 2.13 0.11 5.70
N ILE A 53 1.44 1.02 6.38
CA ILE A 53 0.74 2.15 5.76
C ILE A 53 1.17 3.49 6.38
N PRO A 54 1.05 4.60 5.65
CA PRO A 54 1.45 5.92 6.15
C PRO A 54 0.72 6.36 7.41
N GLU A 55 -0.52 5.90 7.60
CA GLU A 55 -1.39 6.30 8.69
C GLU A 55 -1.05 5.61 10.02
N VAL A 56 -0.26 4.53 9.98
CA VAL A 56 0.15 3.76 11.17
C VAL A 56 1.66 3.76 11.24
N ALA A 57 2.20 4.50 12.21
CA ALA A 57 3.64 4.50 12.46
C ALA A 57 4.09 3.15 13.01
N PHE A 58 5.31 2.75 12.65
CA PHE A 58 5.94 1.53 13.14
C PHE A 58 7.42 1.80 13.40
N GLU A 59 7.96 1.09 14.39
CA GLU A 59 9.41 1.04 14.63
C GLU A 59 10.02 -0.16 13.92
N LEU A 60 11.24 0.02 13.43
CA LEU A 60 11.97 -1.03 12.75
C LEU A 60 12.63 -1.98 13.74
N GLU A 61 13.26 -1.42 14.76
CA GLU A 61 14.04 -2.10 15.78
C GLU A 61 13.30 -2.15 17.12
N GLY A 62 13.82 -2.89 18.09
CA GLY A 62 13.19 -3.12 19.38
C GLY A 62 12.48 -4.48 19.45
N ASP A 63 12.14 -4.92 20.67
CA ASP A 63 11.54 -6.24 20.91
C ASP A 63 10.17 -6.43 20.24
N GLY A 64 9.42 -5.33 20.03
CA GLY A 64 8.14 -5.29 19.32
C GLY A 64 8.25 -4.69 17.93
N GLY A 65 9.44 -4.34 17.44
CA GLY A 65 9.66 -3.73 16.13
C GLY A 65 9.45 -4.72 14.98
N LEU A 66 9.34 -4.17 13.78
CA LEU A 66 9.06 -4.95 12.56
C LEU A 66 10.06 -6.11 12.37
N LEU A 67 11.37 -5.88 12.60
CA LEU A 67 12.40 -6.88 12.36
C LEU A 67 12.26 -8.08 13.29
N GLU A 68 11.96 -7.88 14.57
CA GLU A 68 11.72 -8.96 15.52
C GLU A 68 10.39 -9.67 15.26
N CYS A 69 9.34 -8.93 14.92
CA CYS A 69 8.06 -9.52 14.50
C CYS A 69 8.25 -10.41 13.26
N LEU A 70 9.03 -9.95 12.28
CA LEU A 70 9.36 -10.72 11.07
C LEU A 70 10.17 -11.99 11.42
N ARG A 71 11.17 -11.88 12.31
CA ARG A 71 11.95 -13.02 12.77
C ARG A 71 11.06 -14.08 13.43
N HIS A 72 10.17 -13.68 14.34
CA HIS A 72 9.22 -14.59 14.96
C HIS A 72 8.28 -15.26 13.95
N ARG A 73 7.84 -14.51 12.92
CA ARG A 73 7.01 -15.06 11.85
C ARG A 73 7.76 -16.12 11.04
N LEU A 74 9.01 -15.84 10.65
CA LEU A 74 9.85 -16.82 9.93
C LEU A 74 10.12 -18.06 10.76
N MET A 75 10.42 -17.94 12.05
CA MET A 75 10.58 -19.09 12.94
C MET A 75 9.32 -19.98 13.02
N LYS A 76 8.14 -19.37 12.93
CA LYS A 76 6.85 -20.08 13.04
C LYS A 76 6.38 -20.68 11.74
N ARG A 77 6.60 -20.01 10.61
CA ARG A 77 6.02 -20.36 9.30
C ARG A 77 7.03 -20.67 8.21
N GLY A 78 8.29 -20.34 8.40
CA GLY A 78 9.35 -20.50 7.40
C GLY A 78 9.35 -19.47 6.29
N SER A 79 8.28 -18.66 6.15
CA SER A 79 8.17 -17.60 5.16
C SER A 79 7.30 -16.44 5.66
N ALA A 80 7.43 -15.29 5.03
CA ALA A 80 6.58 -14.12 5.31
C ALA A 80 6.43 -13.21 4.08
N VAL A 81 5.28 -12.54 3.97
CA VAL A 81 5.04 -11.49 2.98
C VAL A 81 4.79 -10.17 3.67
N VAL A 82 5.55 -9.17 3.29
CA VAL A 82 5.46 -7.79 3.78
C VAL A 82 4.98 -6.89 2.63
N VAL A 83 3.86 -6.22 2.83
CA VAL A 83 3.35 -5.21 1.91
C VAL A 83 3.58 -3.84 2.53
N VAL A 84 4.22 -2.94 1.81
CA VAL A 84 4.49 -1.57 2.26
C VAL A 84 3.96 -0.55 1.26
N ALA A 85 3.18 0.41 1.73
CA ALA A 85 2.81 1.58 0.93
C ALA A 85 3.99 2.54 0.83
N GLU A 86 4.22 3.14 -0.33
CA GLU A 86 5.41 4.01 -0.58
C GLU A 86 5.58 5.16 0.40
N GLY A 87 4.48 5.65 1.00
CA GLY A 87 4.51 6.72 2.00
C GLY A 87 4.71 6.24 3.44
N ALA A 88 4.71 4.92 3.68
CA ALA A 88 4.92 4.37 5.03
C ALA A 88 6.39 4.50 5.45
N GLY A 89 6.63 4.64 6.75
CA GLY A 89 7.99 4.62 7.32
C GLY A 89 8.92 5.74 6.86
N GLN A 90 8.40 6.82 6.28
CA GLN A 90 9.23 7.93 5.78
C GLN A 90 10.01 8.63 6.91
N HIS A 91 9.54 8.54 8.15
CA HIS A 91 10.24 9.03 9.34
C HIS A 91 11.51 8.24 9.69
N LEU A 92 11.65 7.00 9.17
CA LEU A 92 12.82 6.15 9.39
C LEU A 92 14.00 6.49 8.45
N MET A 93 13.73 7.29 7.42
CA MET A 93 14.70 7.68 6.41
C MET A 93 15.03 9.17 6.54
N GLN A 94 16.27 9.54 6.21
CA GLN A 94 16.61 10.96 6.07
C GLN A 94 15.84 11.51 4.87
N SER A 95 14.97 12.48 5.12
CA SER A 95 14.27 13.15 4.03
C SER A 95 15.10 14.35 3.58
N ASP A 96 15.53 14.35 2.33
CA ASP A 96 15.88 15.59 1.67
C ASP A 96 14.57 16.40 1.51
N ASP A 97 14.60 17.68 1.88
CA ASP A 97 13.43 18.57 1.68
C ASP A 97 13.19 18.93 0.20
N ALA A 98 13.68 18.08 -0.70
CA ALA A 98 13.51 18.22 -2.13
C ALA A 98 12.06 17.93 -2.54
N THR A 99 11.54 18.74 -3.44
CA THR A 99 10.23 18.52 -4.09
C THR A 99 10.42 17.89 -5.46
N ASP A 100 9.41 17.13 -5.91
CA ASP A 100 9.35 16.64 -7.29
C ASP A 100 8.91 17.78 -8.25
N ALA A 101 8.95 17.49 -9.57
CA ALA A 101 8.56 18.46 -10.60
C ALA A 101 7.10 18.95 -10.47
N SER A 102 6.28 18.27 -9.69
CA SER A 102 4.89 18.60 -9.40
C SER A 102 4.70 19.33 -8.07
N GLY A 103 5.80 19.70 -7.38
CA GLY A 103 5.79 20.42 -6.11
C GLY A 103 5.46 19.54 -4.88
N ASN A 104 5.44 18.22 -5.02
CA ASN A 104 5.22 17.33 -3.90
C ASN A 104 6.54 16.96 -3.22
N LYS A 105 6.53 16.72 -1.90
CA LYS A 105 7.70 16.27 -1.15
C LYS A 105 8.23 14.97 -1.76
N ARG A 106 9.53 14.90 -2.02
CA ARG A 106 10.16 13.70 -2.55
C ARG A 106 10.33 12.67 -1.43
N TYR A 107 9.78 11.48 -1.60
CA TYR A 107 9.92 10.38 -0.66
C TYR A 107 11.13 9.52 -0.97
N GLY A 108 11.76 8.98 0.08
CA GLY A 108 12.76 7.93 -0.04
C GLY A 108 12.13 6.60 -0.48
N ASP A 109 12.92 5.71 -1.07
CA ASP A 109 12.45 4.37 -1.43
C ASP A 109 12.39 3.46 -0.19
N ILE A 110 11.23 3.43 0.46
CA ILE A 110 11.00 2.61 1.65
C ILE A 110 11.19 1.11 1.38
N GLY A 111 10.87 0.64 0.17
CA GLY A 111 11.05 -0.78 -0.17
C GLY A 111 12.51 -1.17 -0.21
N GLN A 112 13.35 -0.37 -0.85
CA GLN A 112 14.78 -0.60 -0.88
C GLN A 112 15.40 -0.45 0.52
N TYR A 113 14.98 0.57 1.27
CA TYR A 113 15.42 0.76 2.66
C TYR A 113 15.10 -0.47 3.55
N LEU A 114 13.86 -0.95 3.52
CA LEU A 114 13.46 -2.14 4.28
C LEU A 114 14.24 -3.38 3.84
N LYS A 115 14.45 -3.58 2.54
CA LYS A 115 15.26 -4.68 2.02
C LYS A 115 16.67 -4.69 2.63
N GLU A 116 17.33 -3.54 2.65
CA GLU A 116 18.67 -3.41 3.21
C GLU A 116 18.69 -3.68 4.73
N ARG A 117 17.73 -3.11 5.47
CA ARG A 117 17.63 -3.27 6.92
C ARG A 117 17.32 -4.71 7.33
N ILE A 118 16.39 -5.39 6.62
CA ILE A 118 16.05 -6.79 6.87
C ILE A 118 17.28 -7.68 6.61
N ASN A 119 17.96 -7.52 5.49
CA ASN A 119 19.16 -8.30 5.18
C ASN A 119 20.27 -8.07 6.22
N ALA A 120 20.52 -6.83 6.64
CA ALA A 120 21.52 -6.50 7.66
C ALA A 120 21.18 -7.15 9.01
N PHE A 121 19.92 -7.09 9.43
CA PHE A 121 19.44 -7.67 10.67
C PHE A 121 19.64 -9.18 10.75
N PHE A 122 19.25 -9.92 9.71
CA PHE A 122 19.41 -11.37 9.67
C PHE A 122 20.88 -11.79 9.52
N LYS A 123 21.68 -11.03 8.76
CA LYS A 123 23.12 -11.24 8.65
C LYS A 123 23.84 -11.12 10.01
N GLN A 124 23.50 -10.10 10.81
CA GLN A 124 24.05 -9.94 12.17
C GLN A 124 23.72 -11.13 13.07
N ARG A 125 22.57 -11.75 12.89
CA ARG A 125 22.12 -12.92 13.66
C ARG A 125 22.56 -14.25 13.07
N ARG A 126 23.38 -14.23 12.00
CA ARG A 126 23.84 -15.43 11.29
C ARG A 126 22.69 -16.33 10.84
N THR A 127 21.55 -15.73 10.52
CA THR A 127 20.36 -16.42 10.03
C THR A 127 20.24 -16.16 8.54
N GLU A 128 20.14 -17.24 7.76
CA GLU A 128 19.88 -17.13 6.33
C GLU A 128 18.46 -16.60 6.10
N VAL A 129 18.32 -15.64 5.20
CA VAL A 129 17.04 -15.10 4.72
C VAL A 129 17.10 -14.92 3.21
N ASN A 130 16.06 -15.34 2.53
CA ASN A 130 15.94 -15.17 1.07
C ASN A 130 14.87 -14.11 0.77
N LEU A 131 15.29 -12.85 0.65
CA LEU A 131 14.39 -11.74 0.42
C LEU A 131 14.27 -11.41 -1.06
N LYS A 132 13.02 -11.40 -1.55
CA LYS A 132 12.63 -10.94 -2.89
C LYS A 132 11.85 -9.63 -2.78
N TYR A 133 12.35 -8.60 -3.43
CA TYR A 133 11.70 -7.28 -3.48
C TYR A 133 11.01 -7.08 -4.82
N ILE A 134 9.73 -6.74 -4.77
CA ILE A 134 8.87 -6.48 -5.93
C ILE A 134 8.31 -5.06 -5.83
N ASP A 135 8.51 -4.27 -6.88
CA ASP A 135 7.91 -2.95 -7.06
C ASP A 135 7.04 -2.94 -8.32
N PRO A 136 5.73 -3.20 -8.19
CA PRO A 136 4.81 -3.23 -9.32
C PRO A 136 4.24 -1.85 -9.67
N SER A 137 4.79 -0.74 -9.19
CA SER A 137 4.21 0.60 -9.31
C SER A 137 3.82 0.95 -10.75
N TYR A 138 4.69 0.65 -11.72
CA TYR A 138 4.37 0.89 -13.13
C TYR A 138 3.30 -0.07 -13.67
N ILE A 139 3.33 -1.33 -13.26
CA ILE A 139 2.35 -2.34 -13.68
C ILE A 139 0.97 -1.97 -13.17
N VAL A 140 0.83 -1.65 -11.87
CA VAL A 140 -0.46 -1.33 -11.23
C VAL A 140 -1.20 -0.18 -11.92
N ARG A 141 -0.49 0.83 -12.42
CA ARG A 141 -1.09 2.02 -13.05
C ARG A 141 -1.12 2.00 -14.58
N SER A 142 -0.55 0.96 -15.21
CA SER A 142 -0.49 0.87 -16.68
C SER A 142 -1.33 -0.25 -17.27
N VAL A 143 -2.06 -0.99 -16.44
CA VAL A 143 -3.02 -2.00 -16.93
C VAL A 143 -4.31 -1.35 -17.41
N PRO A 144 -4.95 -1.88 -18.46
CA PRO A 144 -6.28 -1.47 -18.86
C PRO A 144 -7.29 -1.62 -17.72
N ALA A 145 -8.29 -0.74 -17.68
CA ALA A 145 -9.38 -0.86 -16.72
C ALA A 145 -10.10 -2.22 -16.87
N ASN A 146 -10.34 -2.89 -15.74
CA ASN A 146 -11.19 -4.08 -15.75
C ASN A 146 -12.64 -3.72 -16.13
N ALA A 147 -13.48 -4.71 -16.38
CA ALA A 147 -14.84 -4.50 -16.87
C ALA A 147 -15.68 -3.58 -15.96
N GLN A 148 -15.54 -3.73 -14.64
CA GLN A 148 -16.28 -2.92 -13.67
C GLN A 148 -15.82 -1.46 -13.68
N ASP A 149 -14.52 -1.22 -13.66
CA ASP A 149 -13.95 0.12 -13.71
C ASP A 149 -14.22 0.79 -15.07
N ASN A 150 -14.19 0.03 -16.17
CA ASN A 150 -14.50 0.54 -17.49
C ASN A 150 -15.94 1.07 -17.57
N VAL A 151 -16.92 0.29 -17.12
CA VAL A 151 -18.32 0.74 -17.05
C VAL A 151 -18.47 1.97 -16.14
N TYR A 152 -17.81 1.95 -14.97
CA TYR A 152 -17.84 3.08 -14.04
C TYR A 152 -17.25 4.35 -14.67
N CYS A 153 -16.08 4.26 -15.27
CA CYS A 153 -15.40 5.39 -15.91
C CYS A 153 -16.20 5.93 -17.11
N SER A 154 -16.81 5.05 -17.92
CA SER A 154 -17.67 5.47 -19.05
C SER A 154 -18.87 6.30 -18.57
N ARG A 155 -19.55 5.85 -17.52
CA ARG A 155 -20.68 6.59 -16.94
C ARG A 155 -20.24 7.91 -16.28
N LEU A 156 -19.07 7.90 -15.63
CA LEU A 156 -18.48 9.10 -15.03
C LEU A 156 -18.16 10.13 -16.11
N ALA A 157 -17.55 9.71 -17.22
CA ALA A 157 -17.23 10.56 -18.35
C ALA A 157 -18.49 11.16 -19.02
N GLN A 158 -19.54 10.36 -19.24
CA GLN A 158 -20.83 10.84 -19.76
C GLN A 158 -21.42 11.92 -18.85
N SER A 159 -21.42 11.70 -17.53
CA SER A 159 -21.92 12.68 -16.55
C SER A 159 -21.09 13.98 -16.58
N ALA A 160 -19.77 13.88 -16.75
CA ALA A 160 -18.90 15.05 -16.86
C ALA A 160 -19.17 15.85 -18.14
N VAL A 161 -19.36 15.17 -19.30
CA VAL A 161 -19.70 15.81 -20.57
C VAL A 161 -21.06 16.53 -20.48
N HIS A 162 -22.09 15.87 -19.94
CA HIS A 162 -23.41 16.51 -19.74
C HIS A 162 -23.33 17.73 -18.82
N ALA A 163 -22.53 17.68 -17.76
CA ALA A 163 -22.33 18.83 -16.88
C ALA A 163 -21.65 19.99 -17.61
N GLY A 164 -20.61 19.72 -18.42
CA GLY A 164 -19.94 20.72 -19.24
C GLY A 164 -20.88 21.34 -20.27
N MET A 165 -21.66 20.53 -20.99
CA MET A 165 -22.67 21.01 -21.95
C MET A 165 -23.76 21.83 -21.27
N ALA A 166 -24.07 21.59 -20.01
CA ALA A 166 -24.99 22.41 -19.22
C ALA A 166 -24.34 23.67 -18.62
N GLY A 167 -23.11 24.02 -19.01
CA GLY A 167 -22.38 25.20 -18.55
C GLY A 167 -21.87 25.14 -17.10
N LYS A 168 -21.83 23.95 -16.50
CA LYS A 168 -21.31 23.79 -15.13
C LYS A 168 -19.79 23.79 -15.13
N THR A 169 -19.19 24.58 -14.24
CA THR A 169 -17.75 24.73 -14.07
C THR A 169 -17.35 24.60 -12.59
N GLY A 170 -16.05 24.47 -12.31
CA GLY A 170 -15.52 24.45 -10.95
C GLY A 170 -16.00 23.26 -10.11
N MET A 171 -16.32 22.13 -10.75
CA MET A 171 -16.88 20.96 -10.11
C MET A 171 -16.16 19.66 -10.48
N LEU A 172 -16.35 18.67 -9.65
CA LEU A 172 -15.98 17.27 -9.89
C LEU A 172 -17.24 16.41 -9.95
N VAL A 173 -17.27 15.46 -10.88
CA VAL A 173 -18.30 14.42 -10.87
C VAL A 173 -17.84 13.31 -9.93
N GLY A 174 -18.60 13.07 -8.87
CA GLY A 174 -18.38 12.02 -7.91
C GLY A 174 -19.52 11.01 -7.89
N ARG A 175 -19.39 9.97 -7.05
CA ARG A 175 -20.44 8.99 -6.81
C ARG A 175 -20.76 8.92 -5.32
N TRP A 176 -22.04 9.06 -4.97
CA TRP A 176 -22.53 8.99 -3.61
C TRP A 176 -23.79 8.12 -3.56
N HIS A 177 -23.79 7.12 -2.68
CA HIS A 177 -24.90 6.16 -2.55
C HIS A 177 -25.47 5.63 -3.88
N GLY A 178 -24.58 5.30 -4.82
CA GLY A 178 -24.98 4.74 -6.11
C GLY A 178 -25.29 5.77 -7.20
N SER A 179 -25.52 7.03 -6.85
CA SER A 179 -25.85 8.13 -7.78
C SER A 179 -24.61 8.98 -8.11
N PHE A 180 -24.55 9.48 -9.35
CA PHE A 180 -23.55 10.48 -9.71
C PHE A 180 -24.00 11.86 -9.23
N ILE A 181 -23.07 12.56 -8.60
CA ILE A 181 -23.30 13.90 -8.04
C ILE A 181 -22.23 14.87 -8.52
N HIS A 182 -22.55 16.16 -8.49
CA HIS A 182 -21.61 17.23 -8.77
C HIS A 182 -21.14 17.83 -7.44
N LEU A 183 -19.83 17.85 -7.22
CA LEU A 183 -19.19 18.38 -6.03
C LEU A 183 -18.36 19.61 -6.39
N PRO A 184 -18.48 20.74 -5.67
CA PRO A 184 -17.59 21.89 -5.86
C PRO A 184 -16.14 21.47 -5.62
N LEU A 185 -15.21 21.89 -6.50
CA LEU A 185 -13.77 21.58 -6.35
C LEU A 185 -13.22 22.04 -5.01
N GLN A 186 -13.66 23.21 -4.53
CA GLN A 186 -13.25 23.74 -3.23
C GLN A 186 -13.56 22.80 -2.06
N LEU A 187 -14.70 22.08 -2.12
CA LEU A 187 -15.07 21.09 -1.10
C LEU A 187 -14.17 19.84 -1.20
N VAL A 188 -13.91 19.37 -2.41
CA VAL A 188 -13.14 18.14 -2.63
C VAL A 188 -11.66 18.31 -2.28
N THR A 189 -11.12 19.53 -2.41
CA THR A 189 -9.71 19.83 -2.16
C THR A 189 -9.37 20.17 -0.70
N GLN A 190 -10.37 20.21 0.18
CA GLN A 190 -10.17 20.54 1.61
C GLN A 190 -9.35 19.50 2.39
N GLY A 191 -9.28 18.25 1.90
CA GLY A 191 -8.53 17.20 2.57
C GLY A 191 -8.36 15.95 1.70
N ARG A 192 -7.40 15.11 2.09
CA ARG A 192 -7.17 13.80 1.47
C ARG A 192 -7.82 12.71 2.31
N ARG A 193 -8.49 11.78 1.64
CA ARG A 193 -9.01 10.59 2.30
C ARG A 193 -7.86 9.70 2.75
N LYS A 194 -7.88 9.30 4.02
CA LYS A 194 -6.89 8.41 4.64
C LYS A 194 -7.57 7.16 5.19
N VAL A 195 -6.80 6.10 5.37
CA VAL A 195 -7.24 4.94 6.14
C VAL A 195 -7.33 5.37 7.60
N ASP A 196 -8.49 5.15 8.21
CA ASP A 196 -8.67 5.40 9.64
C ASP A 196 -8.33 4.12 10.42
N PRO A 197 -7.26 4.14 11.25
CA PRO A 197 -6.84 2.96 12.01
C PRO A 197 -7.87 2.46 13.03
N THR A 198 -8.89 3.26 13.33
CA THR A 198 -9.98 2.88 14.27
C THR A 198 -11.17 2.26 13.59
N GLN A 199 -11.20 2.21 12.25
CA GLN A 199 -12.32 1.70 11.47
C GLN A 199 -12.11 0.25 10.99
N GLU A 200 -13.20 -0.33 10.49
CA GLU A 200 -13.32 -1.72 10.05
C GLU A 200 -12.21 -2.16 9.08
N LEU A 201 -11.85 -1.31 8.11
CA LEU A 201 -10.85 -1.67 7.11
C LEU A 201 -9.51 -2.08 7.75
N TRP A 202 -8.99 -1.26 8.67
CA TRP A 202 -7.73 -1.56 9.33
C TRP A 202 -7.84 -2.74 10.30
N HIS A 203 -8.94 -2.83 11.05
CA HIS A 203 -9.20 -3.97 11.91
C HIS A 203 -9.24 -5.29 11.12
N SER A 204 -9.86 -5.30 9.94
CA SER A 204 -9.87 -6.47 9.06
C SER A 204 -8.46 -6.85 8.60
N VAL A 205 -7.61 -5.86 8.29
CA VAL A 205 -6.19 -6.12 7.96
C VAL A 205 -5.46 -6.77 9.13
N LEU A 206 -5.62 -6.25 10.35
CA LEU A 206 -4.98 -6.83 11.55
C LEU A 206 -5.44 -8.28 11.81
N GLN A 207 -6.72 -8.55 11.63
CA GLN A 207 -7.27 -9.91 11.78
C GLN A 207 -6.75 -10.86 10.69
N CYS A 208 -6.69 -10.40 9.45
CA CYS A 208 -6.23 -11.21 8.32
C CYS A 208 -4.74 -11.55 8.42
N THR A 209 -3.91 -10.58 8.78
CA THR A 209 -2.45 -10.74 8.85
C THR A 209 -1.97 -11.34 10.17
N GLY A 210 -2.71 -11.14 11.25
CA GLY A 210 -2.27 -11.46 12.61
C GLY A 210 -1.03 -10.67 13.05
N GLN A 211 -0.77 -9.51 12.41
CA GLN A 211 0.30 -8.59 12.85
C GLN A 211 -0.10 -7.86 14.13
N PRO A 212 0.86 -7.39 14.93
CA PRO A 212 0.58 -6.52 16.07
C PRO A 212 -0.12 -5.23 15.60
N SER A 213 -1.03 -4.70 16.39
CA SER A 213 -1.69 -3.41 16.12
C SER A 213 -0.70 -2.23 16.09
N MET A 214 0.40 -2.37 16.83
CA MET A 214 1.55 -1.46 16.86
C MET A 214 2.83 -2.28 16.88
N MET A 215 3.81 -1.88 16.08
CA MET A 215 5.18 -2.39 16.10
C MET A 215 6.06 -1.32 16.76
N ARG A 216 6.55 -1.58 17.99
CA ARG A 216 7.32 -0.64 18.80
C ARG A 216 8.57 -1.31 19.38
#